data_4e1b2b63fc3902be19ed5c1477da5b68
#
_entry.id   4e1b2b63fc3902be19ed5c1477da5b68
#
_cell.length_a   1.000
_cell.length_b   1.000
_cell.length_c   1.000
_cell.angle_alpha   90.00
_cell.angle_beta   90.00
_cell.angle_gamma   90.00
#
_symmetry.space_group_name_H-M   'P 1'
#
loop_
_entity.id
_entity.type
_entity.pdbx_description
1 polymer ?
#
loop_
_entity_poly.entity_id
_entity_poly.type
_entity_poly.pdbx_seq_one_letter_code
_entity_poly.pdbx_strand_id
1 'polypeptide(L)'
;MKICFLGCGNISQAIIDGLLKSGISPSDIACIERNEQRVESLRAQNLQIIELENLASMDFDLVVLAVKPKDALSAEQNIFKMAPKAAILSVVAGIGIEKYSQPDTIIRAMPNTACAFGKGVTALYAKDQSSTAFKAAN
;
A
#
# COMPACT_ATOMS: atom_id res chain seq x y z
N MET A 1 4.28 12.97 -1.88
CA MET A 1 4.18 11.57 -2.37
C MET A 1 2.77 11.09 -2.11
N LYS A 2 2.06 10.69 -3.15
CA LYS A 2 0.68 10.19 -3.04
C LYS A 2 0.66 8.68 -2.92
N ILE A 3 0.00 8.18 -1.89
CA ILE A 3 -0.03 6.76 -1.53
C ILE A 3 -1.47 6.26 -1.55
N CYS A 4 -1.71 5.12 -2.18
CA CYS A 4 -2.99 4.43 -2.11
C CYS A 4 -2.85 3.10 -1.37
N PHE A 5 -3.73 2.83 -0.42
CA PHE A 5 -3.83 1.54 0.25
C PHE A 5 -4.97 0.71 -0.34
N LEU A 6 -4.65 -0.44 -0.89
CA LEU A 6 -5.63 -1.43 -1.33
C LEU A 6 -5.77 -2.51 -0.24
N GLY A 7 -6.86 -2.40 0.52
CA GLY A 7 -7.10 -3.14 1.75
C GLY A 7 -6.56 -2.40 2.98
N CYS A 8 -7.44 -2.07 3.92
CA CYS A 8 -7.12 -1.27 5.11
C CYS A 8 -7.33 -2.08 6.40
N GLY A 9 -6.72 -3.27 6.46
CA GLY A 9 -6.66 -4.09 7.67
C GLY A 9 -5.71 -3.53 8.73
N ASN A 10 -5.46 -4.30 9.77
CA ASN A 10 -4.67 -3.87 10.93
C ASN A 10 -3.26 -3.39 10.55
N ILE A 11 -2.59 -4.05 9.60
CA ILE A 11 -1.24 -3.65 9.21
C ILE A 11 -1.25 -2.35 8.41
N SER A 12 -2.23 -2.16 7.52
CA SER A 12 -2.40 -0.90 6.78
C SER A 12 -2.71 0.25 7.72
N GLN A 13 -3.60 0.05 8.69
CA GLN A 13 -3.90 1.07 9.71
C GLN A 13 -2.65 1.45 10.49
N ALA A 14 -1.84 0.48 10.90
CA ALA A 14 -0.60 0.76 11.62
C ALA A 14 0.40 1.56 10.77
N ILE A 15 0.52 1.26 9.48
CA ILE A 15 1.37 2.01 8.55
C ILE A 15 0.82 3.44 8.38
N ILE A 16 -0.49 3.59 8.15
CA ILE A 16 -1.16 4.89 8.00
C ILE A 16 -0.92 5.76 9.24
N ASP A 17 -1.14 5.22 10.44
CA ASP A 17 -0.94 5.93 11.70
C ASP A 17 0.53 6.40 11.85
N GLY A 18 1.48 5.56 11.44
CA GLY A 18 2.89 5.91 11.42
C GLY A 18 3.22 7.04 10.43
N LEU A 19 2.66 6.97 9.21
CA LEU A 19 2.83 8.00 8.18
C LEU A 19 2.25 9.34 8.61
N LEU A 20 1.05 9.36 9.17
CA LEU A 20 0.41 10.56 9.68
C LEU A 20 1.23 11.20 10.81
N LYS A 21 1.76 10.40 11.73
CA LYS A 21 2.65 10.87 12.80
C LYS A 21 3.98 11.40 12.28
N SER A 22 4.48 10.88 11.17
CA SER A 22 5.71 11.37 10.52
C SER A 22 5.51 12.67 9.74
N GLY A 23 4.28 13.18 9.64
CA GLY A 23 3.95 14.44 8.98
C GLY A 23 3.45 14.29 7.53
N ILE A 24 3.18 13.07 7.05
CA ILE A 24 2.49 12.89 5.76
C ILE A 24 1.06 13.42 5.90
N SER A 25 0.65 14.24 4.94
CA SER A 25 -0.71 14.81 4.93
C SER A 25 -1.77 13.73 4.70
N PRO A 26 -2.90 13.74 5.43
CA PRO A 26 -4.04 12.88 5.12
C PRO A 26 -4.51 13.00 3.66
N SER A 27 -4.37 14.18 3.05
CA SER A 27 -4.73 14.42 1.64
C SER A 27 -3.85 13.67 0.63
N ASP A 28 -2.67 13.19 1.07
CA ASP A 28 -1.76 12.40 0.24
C ASP A 28 -2.01 10.89 0.36
N ILE A 29 -2.96 10.48 1.21
CA ILE A 29 -3.29 9.08 1.45
C ILE A 29 -4.73 8.80 0.99
N ALA A 30 -4.87 7.85 0.08
CA ALA A 30 -6.16 7.30 -0.32
C ALA A 30 -6.29 5.83 0.10
N CYS A 31 -7.52 5.40 0.34
CA CYS A 31 -7.83 4.06 0.80
C CYS A 31 -8.94 3.44 -0.04
N ILE A 32 -8.74 2.18 -0.44
CA ILE A 32 -9.74 1.33 -1.05
C ILE A 32 -10.09 0.24 -0.03
N GLU A 33 -11.28 0.33 0.56
CA GLU A 33 -11.74 -0.56 1.62
C GLU A 33 -13.24 -0.81 1.46
N ARG A 34 -13.67 -2.06 1.69
CA ARG A 34 -15.07 -2.49 1.55
C ARG A 34 -15.81 -2.61 2.88
N ASN A 35 -15.08 -2.73 3.99
CA ASN A 35 -15.69 -2.84 5.31
C ASN A 35 -16.12 -1.46 5.80
N GLU A 36 -17.45 -1.27 5.98
CA GLU A 36 -18.04 0.03 6.33
C GLU A 36 -17.48 0.60 7.64
N GLN A 37 -17.29 -0.22 8.68
CA GLN A 37 -16.74 0.25 9.95
C GLN A 37 -15.32 0.79 9.82
N ARG A 38 -14.49 0.14 8.95
CA ARG A 38 -13.16 0.64 8.66
C ARG A 38 -13.19 1.91 7.83
N VAL A 39 -14.09 1.98 6.84
CA VAL A 39 -14.31 3.19 6.04
C VAL A 39 -14.66 4.38 6.92
N GLU A 40 -15.57 4.22 7.89
CA GLU A 40 -15.91 5.27 8.85
C GLU A 40 -14.71 5.72 9.68
N SER A 41 -13.91 4.77 10.18
CA SER A 41 -12.69 5.05 10.93
C SER A 41 -11.65 5.82 10.11
N LEU A 42 -11.47 5.46 8.84
CA LEU A 42 -10.55 6.12 7.92
C LEU A 42 -11.02 7.55 7.58
N ARG A 43 -12.33 7.73 7.36
CA ARG A 43 -12.93 9.06 7.14
C ARG A 43 -12.76 9.98 8.35
N ALA A 44 -12.88 9.43 9.57
CA ALA A 44 -12.64 10.17 10.81
C ALA A 44 -11.19 10.69 10.94
N GLN A 45 -10.25 10.07 10.23
CA GLN A 45 -8.85 10.51 10.12
C GLN A 45 -8.62 11.47 8.92
N ASN A 46 -9.69 11.92 8.27
CA ASN A 46 -9.65 12.78 7.06
C ASN A 46 -8.96 12.11 5.86
N LEU A 47 -8.95 10.78 5.79
CA LEU A 47 -8.39 10.05 4.67
C LEU A 47 -9.38 9.99 3.51
N GLN A 48 -8.86 9.98 2.29
CA GLN A 48 -9.67 9.87 1.09
C GLN A 48 -10.07 8.41 0.84
N ILE A 49 -11.37 8.13 0.77
CA ILE A 49 -11.88 6.82 0.38
C ILE A 49 -12.24 6.86 -1.10
N ILE A 50 -11.69 5.92 -1.86
CA ILE A 50 -11.91 5.82 -3.30
C ILE A 50 -12.33 4.40 -3.69
N GLU A 51 -12.95 4.26 -4.86
CA GLU A 51 -13.21 2.98 -5.47
C GLU A 51 -12.01 2.52 -6.31
N LEU A 52 -11.90 1.22 -6.59
CA LEU A 52 -10.78 0.65 -7.33
C LEU A 52 -10.61 1.29 -8.71
N GLU A 53 -11.71 1.61 -9.38
CA GLU A 53 -11.77 2.22 -10.71
C GLU A 53 -11.12 3.61 -10.73
N ASN A 54 -11.10 4.31 -9.60
CA ASN A 54 -10.49 5.63 -9.49
C ASN A 54 -8.96 5.60 -9.55
N LEU A 55 -8.31 4.44 -9.37
CA LEU A 55 -6.85 4.31 -9.56
C LEU A 55 -6.39 4.79 -10.92
N ALA A 56 -7.19 4.57 -11.98
CA ALA A 56 -6.84 4.96 -13.35
C ALA A 56 -6.83 6.47 -13.57
N SER A 57 -7.59 7.23 -12.78
CA SER A 57 -7.75 8.68 -12.91
C SER A 57 -6.89 9.50 -11.94
N MET A 58 -6.17 8.83 -11.03
CA MET A 58 -5.36 9.46 -10.01
C MET A 58 -3.89 9.04 -10.15
N ASP A 59 -2.99 10.02 -10.09
CA ASP A 59 -1.55 9.76 -10.15
C ASP A 59 -1.03 9.43 -8.73
N PHE A 60 -0.92 8.14 -8.43
CA PHE A 60 -0.28 7.65 -7.21
C PHE A 60 1.19 7.30 -7.49
N ASP A 61 2.06 7.66 -6.56
CA ASP A 61 3.47 7.26 -6.59
C ASP A 61 3.65 5.83 -6.10
N LEU A 62 2.81 5.41 -5.12
CA LEU A 62 2.90 4.13 -4.46
C LEU A 62 1.50 3.55 -4.20
N VAL A 63 1.31 2.27 -4.51
CA VAL A 63 0.13 1.50 -4.10
C VAL A 63 0.56 0.41 -3.11
N VAL A 64 0.06 0.49 -1.88
CA VAL A 64 0.28 -0.54 -0.85
C VAL A 64 -0.76 -1.63 -1.02
N LEU A 65 -0.31 -2.81 -1.41
CA LEU A 65 -1.14 -4.01 -1.59
C LEU A 65 -1.22 -4.76 -0.26
N ALA A 66 -2.38 -4.71 0.39
CA ALA A 66 -2.61 -5.26 1.73
C ALA A 66 -3.93 -6.05 1.84
N VAL A 67 -4.32 -6.70 0.77
CA VAL A 67 -5.48 -7.60 0.72
C VAL A 67 -5.16 -8.97 1.31
N LYS A 68 -6.16 -9.84 1.43
CA LYS A 68 -5.94 -11.23 1.85
C LYS A 68 -5.08 -11.97 0.81
N PRO A 69 -4.25 -12.94 1.22
CA PRO A 69 -3.35 -13.65 0.31
C PRO A 69 -4.03 -14.26 -0.92
N LYS A 70 -5.24 -14.79 -0.77
CA LYS A 70 -6.03 -15.38 -1.87
C LYS A 70 -6.38 -14.37 -2.97
N ASP A 71 -6.46 -13.09 -2.65
CA ASP A 71 -6.86 -12.01 -3.57
C ASP A 71 -5.63 -11.25 -4.13
N ALA A 72 -4.43 -11.51 -3.63
CA ALA A 72 -3.25 -10.68 -3.87
C ALA A 72 -2.82 -10.63 -5.35
N LEU A 73 -2.83 -11.78 -6.03
CA LEU A 73 -2.37 -11.84 -7.42
C LEU A 73 -3.33 -11.14 -8.38
N SER A 74 -4.65 -11.32 -8.19
CA SER A 74 -5.65 -10.61 -9.00
C SER A 74 -5.66 -9.11 -8.71
N ALA A 75 -5.47 -8.72 -7.46
CA ALA A 75 -5.38 -7.32 -7.07
C ALA A 75 -4.14 -6.64 -7.68
N GLU A 76 -2.99 -7.29 -7.66
CA GLU A 76 -1.76 -6.78 -8.29
C GLU A 76 -1.95 -6.55 -9.79
N GLN A 77 -2.55 -7.51 -10.50
CA GLN A 77 -2.83 -7.36 -11.92
C GLN A 77 -3.75 -6.17 -12.22
N ASN A 78 -4.75 -5.93 -11.37
CA ASN A 78 -5.64 -4.78 -11.52
C ASN A 78 -4.89 -3.46 -11.27
N ILE A 79 -4.05 -3.38 -10.22
CA ILE A 79 -3.21 -2.21 -9.97
C ILE A 79 -2.31 -1.93 -11.18
N PHE A 80 -1.63 -2.95 -11.69
CA PHE A 80 -0.73 -2.79 -12.83
C PHE A 80 -1.44 -2.26 -14.08
N LYS A 81 -2.68 -2.71 -14.33
CA LYS A 81 -3.50 -2.23 -15.45
C LYS A 81 -3.98 -0.79 -15.26
N MET A 82 -4.39 -0.42 -14.04
CA MET A 82 -5.03 0.88 -13.76
C MET A 82 -4.04 1.97 -13.40
N ALA A 83 -2.94 1.64 -12.73
CA ALA A 83 -1.91 2.58 -12.29
C ALA A 83 -0.51 2.08 -12.68
N PRO A 84 -0.18 1.93 -13.97
CA PRO A 84 1.05 1.29 -14.44
C PRO A 84 2.34 2.06 -14.07
N LYS A 85 2.21 3.31 -13.64
CA LYS A 85 3.34 4.14 -13.19
C LYS A 85 3.60 4.06 -11.70
N ALA A 86 2.62 3.61 -10.92
CA ALA A 86 2.76 3.50 -9.47
C ALA A 86 3.66 2.31 -9.10
N ALA A 87 4.53 2.51 -8.13
CA ALA A 87 5.22 1.39 -7.50
C ALA A 87 4.22 0.56 -6.67
N ILE A 88 4.41 -0.75 -6.62
CA ILE A 88 3.56 -1.63 -5.80
C ILE A 88 4.37 -2.13 -4.61
N LEU A 89 3.93 -1.78 -3.40
CA LEU A 89 4.48 -2.28 -2.14
C LEU A 89 3.55 -3.37 -1.58
N SER A 90 3.95 -4.62 -1.65
CA SER A 90 3.16 -5.71 -1.10
C SER A 90 3.55 -6.03 0.33
N VAL A 91 2.58 -5.93 1.25
CA VAL A 91 2.68 -6.39 2.65
C VAL A 91 1.96 -7.74 2.86
N VAL A 92 1.54 -8.38 1.78
CA VAL A 92 0.80 -9.65 1.85
C VAL A 92 1.71 -10.79 2.27
N ALA A 93 1.40 -11.46 3.37
CA ALA A 93 2.18 -12.61 3.86
C ALA A 93 1.99 -13.85 2.95
N GLY A 94 3.02 -14.69 2.87
CA GLY A 94 2.94 -16.00 2.23
C GLY A 94 2.96 -15.99 0.68
N ILE A 95 3.09 -14.82 0.04
CA ILE A 95 3.21 -14.72 -1.41
C ILE A 95 4.64 -14.31 -1.78
N GLY A 96 5.35 -15.19 -2.45
CA GLY A 96 6.69 -14.89 -2.97
C GLY A 96 6.64 -13.91 -4.13
N ILE A 97 7.68 -13.11 -4.30
CA ILE A 97 7.74 -12.07 -5.34
C ILE A 97 7.62 -12.65 -6.76
N GLU A 98 8.10 -13.86 -6.95
CA GLU A 98 8.07 -14.60 -8.22
C GLU A 98 6.66 -15.00 -8.68
N LYS A 99 5.67 -14.94 -7.79
CA LYS A 99 4.27 -15.27 -8.09
C LYS A 99 3.48 -14.11 -8.69
N TYR A 100 3.96 -12.89 -8.51
CA TYR A 100 3.33 -11.70 -9.09
C TYR A 100 3.55 -11.66 -10.61
N SER A 101 2.63 -11.01 -11.34
CA SER A 101 2.70 -10.92 -12.80
C SER A 101 3.87 -10.07 -13.29
N GLN A 102 4.27 -9.08 -12.50
CA GLN A 102 5.38 -8.17 -12.78
C GLN A 102 6.36 -8.13 -11.59
N PRO A 103 7.10 -9.24 -11.33
CA PRO A 103 7.91 -9.37 -10.12
C PRO A 103 9.03 -8.33 -9.98
N ASP A 104 9.47 -7.74 -11.10
CA ASP A 104 10.53 -6.72 -11.10
C ASP A 104 10.03 -5.34 -10.64
N THR A 105 8.71 -5.13 -10.65
CA THR A 105 8.07 -3.87 -10.20
C THR A 105 7.55 -3.94 -8.77
N ILE A 106 7.60 -5.12 -8.15
CA ILE A 106 7.09 -5.33 -6.80
C ILE A 106 8.16 -5.07 -5.75
N ILE A 107 7.78 -4.31 -4.72
CA ILE A 107 8.55 -4.19 -3.49
C ILE A 107 7.82 -5.01 -2.42
N ARG A 108 8.51 -5.98 -1.84
CA ARG A 108 8.01 -6.76 -0.71
C ARG A 108 8.36 -6.04 0.59
N ALA A 109 7.38 -5.88 1.45
CA ALA A 109 7.58 -5.33 2.78
C ALA A 109 6.97 -6.27 3.84
N MET A 110 7.70 -6.43 4.94
CA MET A 110 7.24 -7.17 6.12
C MET A 110 7.33 -6.23 7.32
N PRO A 111 6.35 -5.33 7.48
CA PRO A 111 6.26 -4.44 8.62
C PRO A 111 5.73 -5.18 9.86
N ASN A 112 5.86 -4.54 11.02
CA ASN A 112 5.15 -4.92 12.22
C ASN A 112 4.25 -3.79 12.73
N THR A 113 3.30 -4.09 13.59
CA THR A 113 2.32 -3.10 14.09
C THR A 113 2.94 -1.98 14.92
N ALA A 114 4.18 -2.11 15.38
CA ALA A 114 4.89 -1.03 16.08
C ALA A 114 5.19 0.18 15.17
N CYS A 115 5.03 0.04 13.85
CA CYS A 115 5.13 1.17 12.91
C CYS A 115 4.09 2.28 13.22
N ALA A 116 2.93 1.93 13.78
CA ALA A 116 1.93 2.91 14.27
C ALA A 116 2.48 3.92 15.29
N PHE A 117 3.57 3.57 15.96
CA PHE A 117 4.23 4.41 16.96
C PHE A 117 5.58 4.98 16.49
N GLY A 118 5.91 4.82 15.19
CA GLY A 118 7.22 5.19 14.65
C GLY A 118 8.38 4.34 15.19
N LYS A 119 8.08 3.16 15.75
CA LYS A 119 9.04 2.22 16.37
C LYS A 119 9.04 0.86 15.70
N GLY A 120 8.43 0.77 14.53
CA GLY A 120 8.40 -0.46 13.74
C GLY A 120 9.73 -0.77 13.07
N VAL A 121 9.93 -2.04 12.79
CA VAL A 121 10.98 -2.51 11.89
C VAL A 121 10.30 -3.12 10.68
N THR A 122 10.72 -2.72 9.49
CA THR A 122 10.19 -3.24 8.23
C THR A 122 11.34 -3.84 7.41
N ALA A 123 11.25 -5.12 7.10
CA ALA A 123 12.14 -5.70 6.11
C ALA A 123 11.61 -5.37 4.72
N LEU A 124 12.49 -4.85 3.84
CA LEU A 124 12.18 -4.55 2.45
C LEU A 124 13.00 -5.45 1.52
N TYR A 125 12.38 -5.89 0.45
CA TYR A 125 13.02 -6.61 -0.63
C TYR A 125 12.44 -6.22 -1.99
N ALA A 126 13.30 -5.96 -2.96
CA ALA A 126 12.95 -5.84 -4.38
C ALA A 126 14.09 -6.46 -5.21
N LYS A 127 13.79 -6.91 -6.42
CA LYS A 127 14.82 -7.41 -7.33
C LYS A 127 15.77 -6.27 -7.76
N ASP A 128 15.20 -5.09 -8.04
CA ASP A 128 15.98 -3.87 -8.28
C ASP A 128 15.91 -2.93 -7.08
N GLN A 129 16.89 -3.02 -6.18
CA GLN A 129 17.01 -2.16 -5.02
C GLN A 129 17.59 -0.77 -5.34
N SER A 130 18.04 -0.56 -6.56
CA SER A 130 18.51 0.75 -7.04
C SER A 130 17.39 1.65 -7.53
N SER A 131 16.20 1.09 -7.77
CA SER A 131 15.03 1.78 -8.30
C SER A 131 14.59 2.94 -7.40
N THR A 132 14.07 4.00 -8.03
CA THR A 132 13.49 5.15 -7.31
C THR A 132 12.34 4.70 -6.40
N ALA A 133 11.54 3.73 -6.85
CA ALA A 133 10.44 3.16 -6.09
C ALA A 133 10.92 2.50 -4.79
N PHE A 134 12.00 1.70 -4.84
CA PHE A 134 12.56 1.07 -3.63
C PHE A 134 13.10 2.10 -2.65
N LYS A 135 13.80 3.13 -3.15
CA LYS A 135 14.32 4.22 -2.31
C LYS A 135 13.22 5.03 -1.65
N ALA A 136 12.09 5.21 -2.35
CA ALA A 136 10.93 5.93 -1.80
C ALA A 136 10.16 5.10 -0.76
N ALA A 137 10.24 3.76 -0.82
CA ALA A 137 9.61 2.86 0.13
C ALA A 137 10.45 2.63 1.41
N ASN A 138 11.73 2.95 1.38
CA ASN A 138 12.69 2.79 2.48
C ASN A 138 12.79 4.07 3.31
#